data_fddb1aaba4bc2cf05d93b210cfc75b4b
#
_entry.id   fddb1aaba4bc2cf05d93b210cfc75b4b
#
_cell.length_a   1.000
_cell.length_b   1.000
_cell.length_c   1.000
_cell.angle_alpha   90.00
_cell.angle_beta   90.00
_cell.angle_gamma   90.00
#
_symmetry.space_group_name_H-M   'P 1'
#
loop_
_entity.id
_entity.type
_entity.pdbx_description
1 polymer ?
#
loop_
_entity_poly.entity_id
_entity_poly.type
_entity_poly.pdbx_seq_one_letter_code
_entity_poly.pdbx_strand_id
1 'polypeptide(L)'
;MESKHMKNDNENRRKRNNIQKTARVNSNNRKGNIQSKKRKKNIVARRIILIIVIILIILSGVFASKVVMNGGGLKGLLATLVGQTEETRKNMSDIEFLILGESLNLTDTIMIGKYDPNSQKASLVSIQRDTFIGNNPKKATAYDKINSVYQGKNSDKILKEVNELTGLNLKYYVVIDTKALRELVDAIGGVEFYVPIDMKYDDTSQDLHINLKEGMQKLNGDQAEQVLRFRHNNDGSTYPESYGIQDTGRMRTQREFISALLKQTLKPSNMLKIGEFVDIANKNIKTNIPIEIIKDYIPYAVEFSIDNLQTGTLPGEPKEMNGVWLYLTDDDEAQKMIAEYFFDCPKEEEITNEMPTLQILNGTSDFSKLEEVVNKYKEKGYNILKVGNTDTKVKQTKVTNRTKQTSEVQEQIKSIIKDTAKIEKGKDNEDVDFTITIGQDY
;
A
#
# COMPACT_ATOMS: atom_id res chain seq x y z
N MET A 1 -94.82 6.64 66.09
CA MET A 1 -93.60 5.84 65.55
C MET A 1 -92.98 6.49 64.35
N GLU A 2 -93.48 7.55 63.77
CA GLU A 2 -92.96 8.15 62.51
C GLU A 2 -91.80 9.12 62.69
N SER A 3 -91.53 9.68 63.87
CA SER A 3 -90.46 10.68 64.02
C SER A 3 -89.05 10.16 64.18
N LYS A 4 -88.90 8.86 64.45
CA LYS A 4 -87.54 8.22 64.54
C LYS A 4 -86.91 7.74 63.16
N HIS A 5 -87.76 7.49 62.16
CA HIS A 5 -87.31 7.10 60.84
C HIS A 5 -86.77 8.28 60.03
N MET A 6 -87.39 9.37 60.12
CA MET A 6 -86.87 10.60 59.35
C MET A 6 -85.55 11.13 59.85
N LYS A 7 -85.13 10.98 61.10
CA LYS A 7 -83.87 11.38 61.63
C LYS A 7 -82.72 10.49 61.14
N ASN A 8 -82.93 9.26 60.97
CA ASN A 8 -81.95 8.28 60.56
C ASN A 8 -81.62 8.40 59.07
N ASP A 9 -82.56 8.70 58.21
CA ASP A 9 -82.35 8.94 56.76
C ASP A 9 -81.60 10.23 56.47
N ASN A 10 -81.81 11.25 57.25
CA ASN A 10 -81.03 12.52 57.06
C ASN A 10 -79.57 12.40 57.52
N GLU A 11 -79.29 11.62 58.58
CA GLU A 11 -77.87 11.34 58.98
C GLU A 11 -77.13 10.51 57.99
N ASN A 12 -77.74 9.48 57.43
CA ASN A 12 -77.16 8.64 56.39
C ASN A 12 -76.95 9.34 55.07
N ARG A 13 -77.83 10.25 54.69
CA ARG A 13 -77.61 11.15 53.52
C ARG A 13 -76.49 12.15 53.77
N ARG A 14 -76.32 12.71 54.96
CA ARG A 14 -75.18 13.60 55.29
C ARG A 14 -73.84 12.80 55.32
N LYS A 15 -73.83 11.62 55.85
CA LYS A 15 -72.60 10.76 55.80
C LYS A 15 -72.22 10.35 54.38
N ARG A 16 -73.16 9.96 53.52
CA ARG A 16 -72.89 9.63 52.10
C ARG A 16 -72.45 10.88 51.35
N ASN A 17 -72.98 12.08 51.53
CA ASN A 17 -72.49 13.25 50.85
C ASN A 17 -71.10 13.69 51.31
N ASN A 18 -70.73 13.50 52.58
CA ASN A 18 -69.39 13.78 53.08
C ASN A 18 -68.32 12.76 52.57
N ILE A 19 -68.68 11.48 52.43
CA ILE A 19 -67.81 10.47 51.87
C ILE A 19 -67.58 10.75 50.36
N GLN A 20 -68.63 11.17 49.63
CA GLN A 20 -68.47 11.53 48.22
C GLN A 20 -67.66 12.84 48.01
N LYS A 21 -67.81 13.85 48.91
CA LYS A 21 -66.96 15.04 48.82
C LYS A 21 -65.48 14.76 49.14
N THR A 22 -65.21 13.98 50.18
CA THR A 22 -63.81 13.58 50.50
C THR A 22 -63.20 12.68 49.43
N ALA A 23 -63.99 11.78 48.83
CA ALA A 23 -63.52 10.96 47.72
C ALA A 23 -63.19 11.79 46.45
N ARG A 24 -64.03 12.82 46.14
CA ARG A 24 -63.74 13.72 45.00
C ARG A 24 -62.57 14.65 45.26
N VAL A 25 -62.36 15.17 46.46
CA VAL A 25 -61.20 15.98 46.81
C VAL A 25 -59.91 15.16 46.75
N ASN A 26 -59.92 13.92 47.24
CA ASN A 26 -58.72 13.02 47.14
C ASN A 26 -58.43 12.53 45.73
N SER A 27 -59.46 12.38 44.86
CA SER A 27 -59.21 11.98 43.45
C SER A 27 -58.65 13.14 42.63
N ASN A 28 -59.11 14.40 42.92
CA ASN A 28 -58.55 15.58 42.25
C ASN A 28 -57.12 15.93 42.69
N ASN A 29 -56.79 15.73 43.98
CA ASN A 29 -55.42 15.89 44.46
C ASN A 29 -54.46 14.78 43.92
N ARG A 30 -54.95 13.54 43.75
CA ARG A 30 -54.14 12.48 43.10
C ARG A 30 -53.91 12.76 41.60
N LYS A 31 -54.95 13.22 40.87
CA LYS A 31 -54.80 13.58 39.45
C LYS A 31 -53.87 14.81 39.26
N GLY A 32 -53.96 15.81 40.09
CA GLY A 32 -53.09 16.99 40.07
C GLY A 32 -51.65 16.63 40.38
N ASN A 33 -51.38 15.73 41.31
CA ASN A 33 -50.02 15.29 41.66
C ASN A 33 -49.39 14.36 40.61
N ILE A 34 -50.20 13.56 39.90
CA ILE A 34 -49.73 12.74 38.77
C ILE A 34 -49.41 13.60 37.54
N GLN A 35 -50.24 14.64 37.25
CA GLN A 35 -49.98 15.54 36.15
C GLN A 35 -48.75 16.46 36.40
N SER A 36 -48.54 16.89 37.66
CA SER A 36 -47.37 17.71 38.02
C SER A 36 -46.07 16.87 37.97
N LYS A 37 -46.11 15.61 38.38
CA LYS A 37 -44.96 14.67 38.26
C LYS A 37 -44.65 14.32 36.80
N LYS A 38 -45.65 14.10 35.92
CA LYS A 38 -45.45 13.94 34.47
C LYS A 38 -44.88 15.18 33.80
N ARG A 39 -45.38 16.38 34.13
CA ARG A 39 -44.85 17.67 33.64
C ARG A 39 -43.39 17.87 34.07
N LYS A 40 -43.02 17.60 35.32
CA LYS A 40 -41.64 17.72 35.81
C LYS A 40 -40.72 16.72 35.13
N LYS A 41 -41.13 15.43 34.94
CA LYS A 41 -40.36 14.43 34.18
C LYS A 41 -40.13 14.87 32.73
N ASN A 42 -41.13 15.42 32.06
CA ASN A 42 -40.99 15.91 30.69
C ASN A 42 -40.06 17.14 30.58
N ILE A 43 -40.06 18.01 31.60
CA ILE A 43 -39.13 19.17 31.63
C ILE A 43 -37.71 18.70 31.88
N VAL A 44 -37.47 17.75 32.76
CA VAL A 44 -36.14 17.16 33.00
C VAL A 44 -35.66 16.40 31.76
N ALA A 45 -36.50 15.59 31.13
CA ALA A 45 -36.15 14.90 29.89
C ALA A 45 -35.81 15.89 28.76
N ARG A 46 -36.58 16.97 28.59
CA ARG A 46 -36.26 18.02 27.60
C ARG A 46 -34.94 18.73 27.90
N ARG A 47 -34.61 18.99 29.15
CA ARG A 47 -33.32 19.59 29.54
C ARG A 47 -32.17 18.65 29.27
N ILE A 48 -32.32 17.34 29.56
CA ILE A 48 -31.30 16.31 29.24
C ILE A 48 -31.09 16.23 27.73
N ILE A 49 -32.17 16.17 26.92
CA ILE A 49 -32.07 16.16 25.47
C ILE A 49 -31.36 17.43 24.96
N LEU A 50 -31.67 18.60 25.51
CA LEU A 50 -31.07 19.86 25.13
C LEU A 50 -29.56 19.89 25.46
N ILE A 51 -29.16 19.35 26.61
CA ILE A 51 -27.75 19.18 26.99
C ILE A 51 -27.05 18.23 26.04
N ILE A 52 -27.67 17.08 25.69
CA ILE A 52 -27.11 16.13 24.73
C ILE A 52 -26.93 16.80 23.35
N VAL A 53 -27.91 17.55 22.87
CA VAL A 53 -27.82 18.30 21.61
C VAL A 53 -26.69 19.31 21.65
N ILE A 54 -26.54 20.06 22.73
CA ILE A 54 -25.46 21.04 22.90
C ILE A 54 -24.10 20.33 22.87
N ILE A 55 -23.96 19.20 23.58
CA ILE A 55 -22.74 18.37 23.57
C ILE A 55 -22.43 17.86 22.15
N LEU A 56 -23.43 17.39 21.42
CA LEU A 56 -23.26 16.94 20.04
C LEU A 56 -22.84 18.08 19.10
N ILE A 57 -23.40 19.29 19.29
CA ILE A 57 -22.99 20.47 18.52
C ILE A 57 -21.52 20.83 18.83
N ILE A 58 -21.13 20.83 20.10
CA ILE A 58 -19.75 21.11 20.51
C ILE A 58 -18.80 20.05 19.94
N LEU A 59 -19.13 18.76 20.06
CA LEU A 59 -18.33 17.67 19.53
C LEU A 59 -18.21 17.74 18.00
N SER A 60 -19.31 18.05 17.30
CA SER A 60 -19.28 18.24 15.84
C SER A 60 -18.46 19.47 15.44
N GLY A 61 -18.52 20.56 16.21
CA GLY A 61 -17.69 21.75 16.01
C GLY A 61 -16.19 21.46 16.21
N VAL A 62 -15.85 20.71 17.26
CA VAL A 62 -14.46 20.27 17.52
C VAL A 62 -13.98 19.33 16.41
N PHE A 63 -14.82 18.38 15.96
CA PHE A 63 -14.49 17.49 14.85
C PHE A 63 -14.29 18.27 13.55
N ALA A 64 -15.20 19.16 13.18
CA ALA A 64 -15.08 20.00 12.00
C ALA A 64 -13.82 20.89 12.04
N SER A 65 -13.51 21.47 13.21
CA SER A 65 -12.27 22.21 13.42
C SER A 65 -11.03 21.36 13.15
N LYS A 66 -10.99 20.13 13.68
CA LYS A 66 -9.88 19.19 13.40
C LYS A 66 -9.77 18.85 11.92
N VAL A 67 -10.89 18.62 11.22
CA VAL A 67 -10.91 18.38 9.77
C VAL A 67 -10.28 19.55 9.02
N VAL A 68 -10.65 20.79 9.36
CA VAL A 68 -10.10 22.01 8.76
C VAL A 68 -8.60 22.14 9.06
N MET A 69 -8.19 21.93 10.32
CA MET A 69 -6.77 21.97 10.72
C MET A 69 -5.93 20.89 10.02
N ASN A 70 -6.54 19.76 9.68
CA ASN A 70 -5.91 18.66 8.96
C ASN A 70 -5.93 18.85 7.44
N GLY A 71 -6.19 20.06 6.93
CA GLY A 71 -6.16 20.38 5.50
C GLY A 71 -7.53 20.46 4.82
N GLY A 72 -8.61 20.19 5.56
CA GLY A 72 -9.98 20.26 5.03
C GLY A 72 -10.31 19.14 4.03
N GLY A 73 -11.51 19.20 3.45
CA GLY A 73 -11.95 18.24 2.43
C GLY A 73 -11.92 16.77 2.89
N LEU A 74 -11.80 15.86 1.92
CA LEU A 74 -11.74 14.43 2.19
C LEU A 74 -10.43 14.01 2.88
N LYS A 75 -9.30 14.63 2.51
CA LYS A 75 -7.99 14.39 3.15
C LYS A 75 -8.04 14.74 4.64
N GLY A 76 -8.50 15.94 4.98
CA GLY A 76 -8.60 16.36 6.38
C GLY A 76 -9.60 15.53 7.19
N LEU A 77 -10.70 15.07 6.56
CA LEU A 77 -11.63 14.12 7.17
C LEU A 77 -10.95 12.80 7.51
N LEU A 78 -10.24 12.20 6.57
CA LEU A 78 -9.54 10.93 6.76
C LEU A 78 -8.40 11.08 7.78
N ALA A 79 -7.60 12.14 7.71
CA ALA A 79 -6.55 12.43 8.69
C ALA A 79 -7.12 12.52 10.11
N THR A 80 -8.31 13.13 10.26
CA THR A 80 -9.00 13.22 11.55
C THR A 80 -9.52 11.87 12.02
N LEU A 81 -10.08 11.05 11.12
CA LEU A 81 -10.61 9.72 11.43
C LEU A 81 -9.52 8.73 11.83
N VAL A 82 -8.36 8.76 11.16
CA VAL A 82 -7.23 7.88 11.50
C VAL A 82 -6.39 8.41 12.68
N GLY A 83 -6.65 9.63 13.14
CA GLY A 83 -5.94 10.25 14.27
C GLY A 83 -4.55 10.76 13.93
N GLN A 84 -4.29 11.10 12.65
CA GLN A 84 -3.00 11.62 12.20
C GLN A 84 -2.63 12.93 12.92
N THR A 85 -1.38 13.04 13.38
CA THR A 85 -0.87 14.24 14.06
C THR A 85 -0.20 15.22 13.09
N GLU A 86 -0.02 16.47 13.52
CA GLU A 86 0.74 17.46 12.75
C GLU A 86 2.21 17.07 12.59
N GLU A 87 2.79 16.45 13.60
CA GLU A 87 4.16 15.93 13.58
C GLU A 87 4.33 14.84 12.53
N THR A 88 3.43 13.86 12.51
CA THR A 88 3.42 12.82 11.47
C THR A 88 3.34 13.43 10.07
N ARG A 89 2.46 14.42 9.86
CA ARG A 89 2.30 15.07 8.55
C ARG A 89 3.55 15.78 8.07
N LYS A 90 4.31 16.42 8.97
CA LYS A 90 5.56 17.12 8.62
C LYS A 90 6.71 16.17 8.29
N ASN A 91 6.66 14.95 8.81
CA ASN A 91 7.73 13.97 8.71
C ASN A 91 7.39 12.80 7.76
N MET A 92 6.35 12.97 6.90
CA MET A 92 6.02 11.94 5.91
C MET A 92 7.15 11.81 4.88
N SER A 93 7.67 10.61 4.75
CA SER A 93 8.61 10.19 3.70
C SER A 93 7.93 9.26 2.72
N ASP A 94 8.61 8.89 1.66
CA ASP A 94 8.18 7.78 0.81
C ASP A 94 8.20 6.45 1.58
N ILE A 95 7.44 5.49 1.07
CA ILE A 95 7.41 4.12 1.59
C ILE A 95 7.70 3.14 0.47
N GLU A 96 8.63 2.24 0.74
CA GLU A 96 8.99 1.16 -0.16
C GLU A 96 8.67 -0.20 0.47
N PHE A 97 8.14 -1.12 -0.32
CA PHE A 97 7.72 -2.42 0.17
C PHE A 97 7.73 -3.49 -0.92
N LEU A 98 7.92 -4.73 -0.49
CA LEU A 98 7.81 -5.92 -1.32
C LEU A 98 6.36 -6.44 -1.30
N ILE A 99 5.79 -6.73 -2.46
CA ILE A 99 4.49 -7.37 -2.62
C ILE A 99 4.70 -8.79 -3.09
N LEU A 100 4.11 -9.74 -2.36
CA LEU A 100 4.13 -11.16 -2.67
C LEU A 100 2.70 -11.68 -2.88
N GLY A 101 2.44 -12.24 -4.04
CA GLY A 101 1.20 -12.99 -4.29
C GLY A 101 1.44 -14.47 -3.97
N GLU A 102 0.79 -14.97 -2.90
CA GLU A 102 0.91 -16.37 -2.46
C GLU A 102 -0.17 -17.26 -3.07
N SER A 103 0.26 -18.36 -3.68
CA SER A 103 -0.62 -19.44 -4.12
C SER A 103 0.05 -20.80 -3.80
N LEU A 104 -0.66 -21.68 -3.07
CA LEU A 104 -0.16 -23.00 -2.70
C LEU A 104 1.23 -23.00 -2.00
N ASN A 105 1.46 -22.04 -1.11
CA ASN A 105 2.74 -21.82 -0.39
C ASN A 105 3.94 -21.43 -1.30
N LEU A 106 3.69 -21.09 -2.54
CA LEU A 106 4.69 -20.51 -3.45
C LEU A 106 4.31 -19.05 -3.75
N THR A 107 5.28 -18.27 -4.20
CA THR A 107 5.01 -16.93 -4.70
C THR A 107 5.14 -16.92 -6.23
N ASP A 108 4.01 -16.65 -6.88
CA ASP A 108 3.96 -16.50 -8.34
C ASP A 108 3.99 -15.04 -8.77
N THR A 109 3.79 -14.12 -7.82
CA THR A 109 3.84 -12.68 -8.01
C THR A 109 4.84 -12.07 -7.04
N ILE A 110 5.85 -11.40 -7.57
CA ILE A 110 6.87 -10.69 -6.79
C ILE A 110 6.96 -9.29 -7.39
N MET A 111 6.66 -8.26 -6.61
CA MET A 111 6.71 -6.87 -7.06
C MET A 111 7.33 -5.98 -5.99
N ILE A 112 7.98 -4.91 -6.41
CA ILE A 112 8.46 -3.85 -5.54
C ILE A 112 7.58 -2.64 -5.75
N GLY A 113 7.07 -2.05 -4.67
CA GLY A 113 6.28 -0.83 -4.69
C GLY A 113 6.98 0.30 -3.97
N LYS A 114 6.85 1.52 -4.51
CA LYS A 114 7.20 2.79 -3.86
C LYS A 114 6.01 3.74 -3.93
N TYR A 115 5.76 4.48 -2.88
CA TYR A 115 4.82 5.59 -2.88
C TYR A 115 5.40 6.79 -2.14
N ASP A 116 5.49 7.93 -2.81
CA ASP A 116 5.86 9.21 -2.22
C ASP A 116 4.60 10.08 -2.01
N PRO A 117 4.20 10.32 -0.75
CA PRO A 117 3.03 11.11 -0.43
C PRO A 117 3.20 12.61 -0.71
N ASN A 118 4.44 13.09 -0.87
CA ASN A 118 4.73 14.52 -1.09
C ASN A 118 4.63 14.88 -2.57
N SER A 119 5.25 14.07 -3.45
CA SER A 119 5.16 14.24 -4.90
C SER A 119 3.94 13.59 -5.53
N GLN A 120 3.19 12.77 -4.76
CA GLN A 120 2.06 11.97 -5.25
C GLN A 120 2.43 11.05 -6.40
N LYS A 121 3.65 10.50 -6.38
CA LYS A 121 4.15 9.52 -7.34
C LYS A 121 4.19 8.13 -6.73
N ALA A 122 3.99 7.12 -7.56
CA ALA A 122 4.18 5.73 -7.17
C ALA A 122 4.87 4.94 -8.28
N SER A 123 5.64 3.93 -7.88
CA SER A 123 6.29 2.98 -8.79
C SER A 123 5.92 1.55 -8.42
N LEU A 124 5.76 0.70 -9.42
CA LEU A 124 5.47 -0.72 -9.25
C LEU A 124 6.28 -1.53 -10.26
N VAL A 125 7.29 -2.25 -9.79
CA VAL A 125 8.18 -3.07 -10.62
C VAL A 125 8.00 -4.54 -10.30
N SER A 126 7.66 -5.33 -11.32
CA SER A 126 7.56 -6.79 -11.22
C SER A 126 8.92 -7.44 -11.35
N ILE A 127 9.17 -8.46 -10.53
CA ILE A 127 10.33 -9.36 -10.62
C ILE A 127 9.81 -10.71 -11.12
N GLN A 128 10.44 -11.25 -12.17
CA GLN A 128 10.10 -12.58 -12.69
C GLN A 128 10.34 -13.64 -11.60
N ARG A 129 9.38 -14.53 -11.39
CA ARG A 129 9.48 -15.58 -10.35
C ARG A 129 10.65 -16.54 -10.55
N ASP A 130 11.07 -16.72 -11.81
CA ASP A 130 12.20 -17.58 -12.19
C ASP A 130 13.54 -16.83 -12.24
N THR A 131 13.60 -15.58 -11.71
CA THR A 131 14.82 -14.78 -11.64
C THR A 131 15.90 -15.53 -10.89
N PHE A 132 17.05 -15.65 -11.53
CA PHE A 132 18.22 -16.33 -10.98
C PHE A 132 18.85 -15.49 -9.86
N ILE A 133 19.09 -16.13 -8.72
CA ILE A 133 19.71 -15.50 -7.53
C ILE A 133 20.97 -16.27 -7.06
N GLY A 134 21.42 -17.24 -7.84
CA GLY A 134 22.62 -18.03 -7.51
C GLY A 134 23.90 -17.35 -8.01
N ASN A 135 25.03 -17.96 -7.69
CA ASN A 135 26.37 -17.45 -8.08
C ASN A 135 26.82 -17.85 -9.47
N ASN A 136 26.29 -18.93 -10.05
CA ASN A 136 26.72 -19.45 -11.34
C ASN A 136 25.57 -20.11 -12.11
N PRO A 137 25.03 -19.43 -13.13
CA PRO A 137 23.89 -19.96 -13.88
C PRO A 137 24.16 -21.26 -14.61
N LYS A 138 25.43 -21.57 -14.97
CA LYS A 138 25.82 -22.84 -15.58
C LYS A 138 25.72 -24.05 -14.65
N LYS A 139 25.55 -23.81 -13.34
CA LYS A 139 25.36 -24.84 -12.31
C LYS A 139 24.00 -24.71 -11.62
N ALA A 140 23.12 -23.88 -12.18
CA ALA A 140 21.82 -23.56 -11.58
C ALA A 140 20.95 -24.81 -11.42
N THR A 141 20.14 -24.76 -10.38
CA THR A 141 19.07 -25.69 -10.04
C THR A 141 17.73 -24.94 -9.90
N ALA A 142 16.64 -25.63 -9.73
CA ALA A 142 15.36 -25.01 -9.46
C ALA A 142 15.34 -24.21 -8.14
N TYR A 143 16.26 -24.47 -7.22
CA TYR A 143 16.39 -23.76 -5.94
C TYR A 143 17.11 -22.41 -6.07
N ASP A 144 17.74 -22.13 -7.20
CA ASP A 144 18.42 -20.87 -7.47
C ASP A 144 17.48 -19.82 -8.10
N LYS A 145 16.16 -20.07 -8.08
CA LYS A 145 15.12 -19.13 -8.50
C LYS A 145 14.59 -18.35 -7.30
N ILE A 146 14.30 -17.06 -7.47
CA ILE A 146 13.85 -16.20 -6.39
C ILE A 146 12.55 -16.69 -5.72
N ASN A 147 11.61 -17.28 -6.48
CA ASN A 147 10.37 -17.83 -5.92
C ASN A 147 10.59 -19.03 -4.99
N SER A 148 11.72 -19.75 -5.13
CA SER A 148 12.07 -20.89 -4.29
C SER A 148 12.38 -20.49 -2.84
N VAL A 149 12.69 -19.22 -2.61
CA VAL A 149 13.09 -18.68 -1.30
C VAL A 149 11.92 -18.57 -0.34
N TYR A 150 10.74 -18.22 -0.83
CA TYR A 150 9.59 -17.88 0.02
C TYR A 150 9.02 -19.08 0.80
N GLN A 151 8.65 -20.17 0.13
CA GLN A 151 8.12 -21.41 0.70
C GLN A 151 6.98 -21.20 1.74
N GLY A 152 6.08 -20.25 1.48
CA GLY A 152 4.91 -19.94 2.31
C GLY A 152 5.17 -19.25 3.66
N LYS A 153 6.43 -19.00 4.05
CA LYS A 153 6.77 -18.44 5.38
C LYS A 153 8.06 -17.62 5.51
N ASN A 154 8.85 -17.54 4.45
CA ASN A 154 10.17 -16.92 4.52
C ASN A 154 10.17 -15.49 3.94
N SER A 155 9.20 -14.64 4.35
CA SER A 155 9.06 -13.28 3.82
C SER A 155 10.31 -12.43 4.03
N ASP A 156 10.95 -12.51 5.19
CA ASP A 156 12.19 -11.76 5.47
C ASP A 156 13.36 -12.24 4.60
N LYS A 157 13.39 -13.54 4.29
CA LYS A 157 14.45 -14.10 3.44
C LYS A 157 14.31 -13.63 2.00
N ILE A 158 13.11 -13.70 1.40
CA ILE A 158 12.90 -13.20 0.04
C ILE A 158 13.06 -11.66 -0.02
N LEU A 159 12.69 -10.92 1.03
CA LEU A 159 12.96 -9.49 1.13
C LEU A 159 14.47 -9.19 1.04
N LYS A 160 15.29 -9.97 1.74
CA LYS A 160 16.74 -9.84 1.68
C LYS A 160 17.29 -10.16 0.28
N GLU A 161 16.83 -11.24 -0.37
CA GLU A 161 17.25 -11.58 -1.74
C GLU A 161 16.87 -10.48 -2.75
N VAL A 162 15.67 -9.87 -2.59
CA VAL A 162 15.27 -8.73 -3.43
C VAL A 162 16.16 -7.52 -3.19
N ASN A 163 16.54 -7.22 -1.95
CA ASN A 163 17.49 -6.15 -1.65
C ASN A 163 18.88 -6.43 -2.24
N GLU A 164 19.33 -7.67 -2.19
CA GLU A 164 20.60 -8.09 -2.84
C GLU A 164 20.54 -7.97 -4.36
N LEU A 165 19.40 -8.30 -4.97
CA LEU A 165 19.19 -8.20 -6.41
C LEU A 165 19.13 -6.74 -6.90
N THR A 166 18.49 -5.85 -6.14
CA THR A 166 18.13 -4.50 -6.61
C THR A 166 18.98 -3.38 -6.03
N GLY A 167 19.66 -3.61 -4.92
CA GLY A 167 20.35 -2.58 -4.15
C GLY A 167 19.45 -1.75 -3.24
N LEU A 168 18.14 -1.98 -3.27
CA LEU A 168 17.19 -1.26 -2.42
C LEU A 168 17.31 -1.68 -0.95
N ASN A 169 16.81 -0.82 -0.05
CA ASN A 169 16.76 -1.06 1.40
C ASN A 169 15.31 -1.29 1.85
N LEU A 170 14.62 -2.22 1.19
CA LEU A 170 13.25 -2.55 1.55
C LEU A 170 13.20 -3.11 2.97
N LYS A 171 12.33 -2.53 3.79
CA LYS A 171 12.11 -2.96 5.19
C LYS A 171 10.77 -3.67 5.35
N TYR A 172 9.85 -3.44 4.43
CA TYR A 172 8.48 -3.86 4.54
C TYR A 172 8.10 -4.87 3.46
N TYR A 173 7.20 -5.76 3.82
CA TYR A 173 6.58 -6.66 2.87
C TYR A 173 5.06 -6.77 3.10
N VAL A 174 4.35 -7.14 2.05
CA VAL A 174 2.92 -7.45 2.04
C VAL A 174 2.72 -8.76 1.30
N VAL A 175 2.16 -9.77 1.95
CA VAL A 175 1.82 -11.06 1.35
C VAL A 175 0.31 -11.17 1.23
N ILE A 176 -0.16 -11.32 0.01
CA ILE A 176 -1.57 -11.41 -0.34
C ILE A 176 -1.83 -12.81 -0.90
N ASP A 177 -2.60 -13.61 -0.20
CA ASP A 177 -3.07 -14.89 -0.72
C ASP A 177 -4.34 -14.72 -1.58
N THR A 178 -4.74 -15.77 -2.27
CA THR A 178 -5.91 -15.73 -3.17
C THR A 178 -7.21 -15.44 -2.42
N LYS A 179 -7.31 -15.85 -1.15
CA LYS A 179 -8.48 -15.56 -0.32
C LYS A 179 -8.56 -14.08 0.05
N ALA A 180 -7.44 -13.51 0.52
CA ALA A 180 -7.35 -12.08 0.85
C ALA A 180 -7.68 -11.21 -0.38
N LEU A 181 -7.17 -11.59 -1.54
CA LEU A 181 -7.47 -10.91 -2.81
C LEU A 181 -8.98 -10.91 -3.10
N ARG A 182 -9.64 -12.07 -3.02
CA ARG A 182 -11.08 -12.17 -3.28
C ARG A 182 -11.90 -11.30 -2.33
N GLU A 183 -11.64 -11.41 -1.03
CA GLU A 183 -12.35 -10.63 0.00
C GLU A 183 -12.15 -9.11 -0.21
N LEU A 184 -10.94 -8.67 -0.59
CA LEU A 184 -10.64 -7.26 -0.85
C LEU A 184 -11.40 -6.75 -2.08
N VAL A 185 -11.39 -7.49 -3.19
CA VAL A 185 -12.11 -7.14 -4.41
C VAL A 185 -13.61 -7.05 -4.17
N ASP A 186 -14.19 -7.99 -3.42
CA ASP A 186 -15.62 -7.99 -3.09
C ASP A 186 -16.00 -6.81 -2.19
N ALA A 187 -15.17 -6.46 -1.20
CA ALA A 187 -15.41 -5.36 -0.27
C ALA A 187 -15.45 -3.99 -1.00
N ILE A 188 -14.62 -3.79 -2.02
CA ILE A 188 -14.65 -2.56 -2.85
C ILE A 188 -15.77 -2.58 -3.90
N GLY A 189 -16.55 -3.65 -3.94
CA GLY A 189 -17.68 -3.82 -4.85
C GLY A 189 -17.28 -4.28 -6.25
N GLY A 190 -16.17 -4.99 -6.41
CA GLY A 190 -15.62 -5.46 -7.68
C GLY A 190 -14.73 -4.45 -8.39
N VAL A 191 -13.96 -4.92 -9.39
CA VAL A 191 -13.01 -4.12 -10.17
C VAL A 191 -13.42 -4.09 -11.64
N GLU A 192 -13.56 -2.90 -12.22
CA GLU A 192 -13.72 -2.73 -13.66
C GLU A 192 -12.37 -2.97 -14.34
N PHE A 193 -12.30 -4.03 -15.16
CA PHE A 193 -11.06 -4.47 -15.77
C PHE A 193 -11.30 -4.95 -17.21
N TYR A 194 -10.36 -4.64 -18.10
CA TYR A 194 -10.37 -5.16 -19.47
C TYR A 194 -9.62 -6.50 -19.50
N VAL A 195 -10.36 -7.58 -19.68
CA VAL A 195 -9.80 -8.93 -19.89
C VAL A 195 -9.19 -8.99 -21.28
N PRO A 196 -7.86 -9.23 -21.41
CA PRO A 196 -7.17 -9.00 -22.68
C PRO A 196 -7.44 -10.05 -23.77
N ILE A 197 -7.90 -11.24 -23.39
CA ILE A 197 -8.26 -12.34 -24.29
C ILE A 197 -9.35 -13.22 -23.66
N ASP A 198 -9.98 -14.07 -24.45
CA ASP A 198 -10.81 -15.17 -23.92
C ASP A 198 -9.94 -16.12 -23.07
N MET A 199 -10.31 -16.33 -21.81
CA MET A 199 -9.59 -17.17 -20.86
C MET A 199 -10.43 -18.39 -20.51
N LYS A 200 -9.96 -19.60 -20.88
CA LYS A 200 -10.62 -20.88 -20.57
C LYS A 200 -9.59 -21.93 -20.19
N TYR A 201 -9.45 -22.15 -18.89
CA TYR A 201 -8.47 -23.09 -18.35
C TYR A 201 -9.05 -23.84 -17.15
N ASP A 202 -8.85 -25.16 -17.11
CA ASP A 202 -9.28 -26.03 -16.04
C ASP A 202 -8.11 -26.84 -15.49
N ASP A 203 -7.84 -26.72 -14.19
CA ASP A 203 -6.86 -27.50 -13.43
C ASP A 203 -7.52 -28.05 -12.16
N THR A 204 -8.00 -29.27 -12.25
CA THR A 204 -8.68 -29.96 -11.12
C THR A 204 -7.74 -30.24 -9.94
N SER A 205 -6.42 -30.30 -10.17
CA SER A 205 -5.44 -30.51 -9.10
C SER A 205 -5.29 -29.30 -8.19
N GLN A 206 -5.58 -28.11 -8.69
CA GLN A 206 -5.53 -26.85 -7.99
C GLN A 206 -6.90 -26.24 -7.71
N ASP A 207 -7.99 -26.96 -8.00
CA ASP A 207 -9.37 -26.44 -7.96
C ASP A 207 -9.49 -25.08 -8.68
N LEU A 208 -8.86 -24.97 -9.86
CA LEU A 208 -8.82 -23.76 -10.65
C LEU A 208 -9.66 -23.92 -11.92
N HIS A 209 -10.71 -23.13 -12.01
CA HIS A 209 -11.61 -23.07 -13.16
C HIS A 209 -11.68 -21.64 -13.67
N ILE A 210 -11.06 -21.38 -14.82
CA ILE A 210 -11.03 -20.07 -15.47
C ILE A 210 -11.99 -20.10 -16.66
N ASN A 211 -12.94 -19.16 -16.67
CA ASN A 211 -13.86 -18.98 -17.77
C ASN A 211 -14.30 -17.52 -17.88
N LEU A 212 -13.48 -16.71 -18.54
CA LEU A 212 -13.72 -15.28 -18.74
C LEU A 212 -13.67 -14.94 -20.23
N LYS A 213 -14.51 -13.99 -20.65
CA LYS A 213 -14.50 -13.47 -22.00
C LYS A 213 -13.60 -12.25 -22.11
N GLU A 214 -13.04 -12.03 -23.30
CA GLU A 214 -12.35 -10.79 -23.63
C GLU A 214 -13.28 -9.59 -23.50
N GLY A 215 -12.73 -8.46 -23.06
CA GLY A 215 -13.42 -7.18 -23.00
C GLY A 215 -13.56 -6.60 -21.60
N MET A 216 -14.20 -5.43 -21.55
CA MET A 216 -14.41 -4.69 -20.30
C MET A 216 -15.47 -5.39 -19.44
N GLN A 217 -15.12 -5.74 -18.21
CA GLN A 217 -16.00 -6.45 -17.28
C GLN A 217 -15.81 -5.90 -15.86
N LYS A 218 -16.84 -6.02 -15.04
CA LYS A 218 -16.75 -5.80 -13.60
C LYS A 218 -16.50 -7.15 -12.93
N LEU A 219 -15.27 -7.37 -12.51
CA LEU A 219 -14.83 -8.62 -11.90
C LEU A 219 -15.13 -8.64 -10.39
N ASN A 220 -15.71 -9.71 -9.90
CA ASN A 220 -15.78 -10.04 -8.46
C ASN A 220 -14.49 -10.71 -8.01
N GLY A 221 -14.40 -11.09 -6.71
CA GLY A 221 -13.22 -11.71 -6.15
C GLY A 221 -12.78 -12.98 -6.85
N ASP A 222 -13.71 -13.91 -7.15
CA ASP A 222 -13.40 -15.16 -7.83
C ASP A 222 -12.91 -14.92 -9.27
N GLN A 223 -13.53 -14.00 -9.98
CA GLN A 223 -13.11 -13.63 -11.34
C GLN A 223 -11.76 -12.91 -11.35
N ALA A 224 -11.46 -12.11 -10.32
CA ALA A 224 -10.15 -11.49 -10.13
C ALA A 224 -9.05 -12.55 -9.94
N GLU A 225 -9.29 -13.58 -9.12
CA GLU A 225 -8.35 -14.71 -9.00
C GLU A 225 -8.13 -15.41 -10.34
N GLN A 226 -9.18 -15.66 -11.12
CA GLN A 226 -9.09 -16.29 -12.44
C GLN A 226 -8.17 -15.49 -13.38
N VAL A 227 -8.38 -14.17 -13.50
CA VAL A 227 -7.55 -13.29 -14.32
C VAL A 227 -6.08 -13.32 -13.92
N LEU A 228 -5.80 -13.24 -12.61
CA LEU A 228 -4.43 -13.14 -12.08
C LEU A 228 -3.65 -14.45 -12.13
N ARG A 229 -4.36 -15.59 -12.18
CA ARG A 229 -3.75 -16.93 -12.30
C ARG A 229 -3.64 -17.43 -13.73
N PHE A 230 -4.31 -16.82 -14.68
CA PHE A 230 -4.31 -17.25 -16.07
C PHE A 230 -2.92 -17.13 -16.72
N ARG A 231 -2.52 -18.15 -17.47
CA ARG A 231 -1.27 -18.19 -18.27
C ARG A 231 -1.54 -18.59 -19.72
N HIS A 232 -2.36 -19.63 -19.91
CA HIS A 232 -2.75 -20.17 -21.22
C HIS A 232 -4.10 -20.88 -21.12
N ASN A 233 -4.74 -21.06 -22.23
CA ASN A 233 -5.96 -21.85 -22.38
C ASN A 233 -5.67 -23.36 -22.36
N ASN A 234 -6.70 -24.19 -22.25
CA ASN A 234 -6.58 -25.65 -22.31
C ASN A 234 -5.99 -26.17 -23.64
N ASP A 235 -6.18 -25.43 -24.73
CA ASP A 235 -5.61 -25.72 -26.05
C ASP A 235 -4.18 -25.23 -26.24
N GLY A 236 -3.58 -24.62 -25.21
CA GLY A 236 -2.23 -24.05 -25.24
C GLY A 236 -2.16 -22.62 -25.79
N SER A 237 -3.23 -22.05 -26.31
CA SER A 237 -3.26 -20.64 -26.71
C SER A 237 -3.05 -19.71 -25.51
N THR A 238 -2.40 -18.57 -25.72
CA THR A 238 -2.05 -17.61 -24.67
C THR A 238 -2.17 -16.19 -25.18
N TYR A 239 -1.74 -15.22 -24.40
CA TYR A 239 -1.71 -13.82 -24.78
C TYR A 239 -1.00 -13.59 -26.12
N PRO A 240 -1.42 -12.58 -26.91
CA PRO A 240 -0.71 -12.19 -28.12
C PRO A 240 0.75 -11.79 -27.83
N GLU A 241 1.63 -11.98 -28.80
CA GLU A 241 3.05 -11.62 -28.65
C GLU A 241 3.24 -10.16 -28.27
N SER A 242 2.45 -9.25 -28.85
CA SER A 242 2.45 -7.81 -28.53
C SER A 242 2.02 -7.48 -27.09
N TYR A 243 1.30 -8.38 -26.42
CA TYR A 243 0.90 -8.23 -25.02
C TYR A 243 1.90 -8.90 -24.07
N GLY A 244 2.66 -9.88 -24.57
CA GLY A 244 3.57 -10.75 -23.84
C GLY A 244 3.00 -12.15 -23.67
N ILE A 245 3.76 -13.17 -24.13
CA ILE A 245 3.31 -14.56 -24.10
C ILE A 245 3.41 -15.17 -22.69
N GLN A 246 2.50 -16.10 -22.37
CA GLN A 246 2.50 -16.89 -21.14
C GLN A 246 2.75 -16.05 -19.87
N ASP A 247 3.88 -16.27 -19.20
CA ASP A 247 4.21 -15.65 -17.91
C ASP A 247 4.41 -14.15 -18.02
N THR A 248 4.99 -13.66 -19.11
CA THR A 248 5.17 -12.22 -19.36
C THR A 248 3.82 -11.50 -19.49
N GLY A 249 2.88 -12.10 -20.23
CA GLY A 249 1.50 -11.59 -20.34
C GLY A 249 0.76 -11.61 -19.00
N ARG A 250 0.92 -12.69 -18.22
CA ARG A 250 0.35 -12.77 -16.86
C ARG A 250 0.87 -11.64 -15.97
N MET A 251 2.17 -11.39 -15.95
CA MET A 251 2.77 -10.32 -15.15
C MET A 251 2.24 -8.94 -15.57
N ARG A 252 2.09 -8.70 -16.87
CA ARG A 252 1.46 -7.47 -17.37
C ARG A 252 0.02 -7.36 -16.87
N THR A 253 -0.78 -8.42 -17.03
CA THR A 253 -2.16 -8.48 -16.54
C THR A 253 -2.25 -8.22 -15.04
N GLN A 254 -1.34 -8.77 -14.25
CA GLN A 254 -1.26 -8.54 -12.79
C GLN A 254 -1.01 -7.07 -12.47
N ARG A 255 -0.06 -6.39 -13.14
CA ARG A 255 0.18 -4.94 -12.93
C ARG A 255 -1.01 -4.08 -13.34
N GLU A 256 -1.59 -4.36 -14.50
CA GLU A 256 -2.78 -3.65 -14.98
C GLU A 256 -3.97 -3.84 -14.04
N PHE A 257 -4.14 -5.06 -13.49
CA PHE A 257 -5.18 -5.34 -12.51
C PHE A 257 -4.95 -4.60 -11.18
N ILE A 258 -3.72 -4.57 -10.66
CA ILE A 258 -3.38 -3.79 -9.46
C ILE A 258 -3.67 -2.31 -9.69
N SER A 259 -3.35 -1.77 -10.85
CA SER A 259 -3.68 -0.38 -11.21
C SER A 259 -5.19 -0.14 -11.21
N ALA A 260 -5.98 -1.06 -11.77
CA ALA A 260 -7.44 -0.99 -11.77
C ALA A 260 -8.02 -1.15 -10.34
N LEU A 261 -7.46 -2.04 -9.53
CA LEU A 261 -7.82 -2.24 -8.11
C LEU A 261 -7.58 -0.95 -7.31
N LEU A 262 -6.41 -0.33 -7.46
CA LEU A 262 -6.09 0.96 -6.82
C LEU A 262 -7.06 2.05 -7.25
N LYS A 263 -7.30 2.19 -8.56
CA LYS A 263 -8.27 3.16 -9.11
C LYS A 263 -9.66 2.97 -8.52
N GLN A 264 -10.12 1.73 -8.34
CA GLN A 264 -11.42 1.43 -7.73
C GLN A 264 -11.43 1.75 -6.24
N THR A 265 -10.37 1.39 -5.52
CA THR A 265 -10.22 1.63 -4.07
C THR A 265 -10.22 3.13 -3.76
N LEU A 266 -9.55 3.93 -4.59
CA LEU A 266 -9.42 5.38 -4.42
C LEU A 266 -10.69 6.17 -4.79
N LYS A 267 -11.75 5.54 -5.31
CA LYS A 267 -13.03 6.23 -5.50
C LYS A 267 -13.55 6.79 -4.17
N PRO A 268 -14.05 8.04 -4.10
CA PRO A 268 -14.49 8.66 -2.84
C PRO A 268 -15.47 7.82 -2.04
N SER A 269 -16.39 7.10 -2.72
CA SER A 269 -17.35 6.19 -2.07
C SER A 269 -16.67 5.03 -1.33
N ASN A 270 -15.55 4.52 -1.83
CA ASN A 270 -14.80 3.44 -1.22
C ASN A 270 -13.85 3.97 -0.14
N MET A 271 -13.27 5.15 -0.33
CA MET A 271 -12.43 5.77 0.69
C MET A 271 -13.17 6.04 2.01
N LEU A 272 -14.48 6.27 1.96
CA LEU A 272 -15.30 6.37 3.17
C LEU A 272 -15.42 5.04 3.95
N LYS A 273 -15.13 3.89 3.29
CA LYS A 273 -15.10 2.55 3.89
C LYS A 273 -13.71 2.09 4.28
N ILE A 274 -12.72 2.99 4.29
CA ILE A 274 -11.31 2.63 4.51
C ILE A 274 -11.08 1.84 5.80
N GLY A 275 -11.88 2.09 6.85
CA GLY A 275 -11.82 1.32 8.09
C GLY A 275 -12.13 -0.17 7.86
N GLU A 276 -13.15 -0.49 7.05
CA GLU A 276 -13.50 -1.85 6.68
C GLU A 276 -12.37 -2.53 5.88
N PHE A 277 -11.74 -1.80 4.94
CA PHE A 277 -10.61 -2.32 4.15
C PHE A 277 -9.39 -2.58 5.02
N VAL A 278 -9.09 -1.69 5.96
CA VAL A 278 -8.00 -1.89 6.94
C VAL A 278 -8.26 -3.12 7.80
N ASP A 279 -9.50 -3.35 8.24
CA ASP A 279 -9.86 -4.53 9.03
C ASP A 279 -9.73 -5.83 8.23
N ILE A 280 -10.18 -5.84 6.95
CA ILE A 280 -10.01 -6.98 6.04
C ILE A 280 -8.52 -7.25 5.79
N ALA A 281 -7.74 -6.20 5.50
CA ALA A 281 -6.31 -6.32 5.28
C ALA A 281 -5.60 -6.87 6.51
N ASN A 282 -5.87 -6.33 7.69
CA ASN A 282 -5.27 -6.77 8.96
C ASN A 282 -5.60 -8.22 9.30
N LYS A 283 -6.76 -8.72 8.88
CA LYS A 283 -7.20 -10.09 9.12
C LYS A 283 -6.62 -11.12 8.14
N ASN A 284 -6.42 -10.72 6.89
CA ASN A 284 -6.15 -11.66 5.78
C ASN A 284 -4.79 -11.43 5.10
N ILE A 285 -4.14 -10.28 5.31
CA ILE A 285 -2.83 -9.95 4.72
C ILE A 285 -1.74 -10.18 5.75
N LYS A 286 -0.67 -10.89 5.35
CA LYS A 286 0.53 -11.02 6.19
C LYS A 286 1.47 -9.87 5.85
N THR A 287 1.81 -9.04 6.82
CA THR A 287 2.72 -7.91 6.63
C THR A 287 3.50 -7.60 7.91
N ASN A 288 4.68 -7.02 7.75
CA ASN A 288 5.44 -6.44 8.85
C ASN A 288 5.29 -4.90 8.93
N ILE A 289 4.45 -4.29 8.06
CA ILE A 289 4.16 -2.85 8.14
C ILE A 289 3.29 -2.61 9.38
N PRO A 290 3.72 -1.79 10.35
CA PRO A 290 2.88 -1.40 11.47
C PRO A 290 1.58 -0.73 10.99
N ILE A 291 0.46 -1.08 11.62
CA ILE A 291 -0.86 -0.55 11.22
C ILE A 291 -0.93 0.99 11.35
N GLU A 292 -0.18 1.56 12.26
CA GLU A 292 -0.05 3.00 12.46
C GLU A 292 0.56 3.66 11.23
N ILE A 293 1.61 3.06 10.65
CA ILE A 293 2.24 3.54 9.41
C ILE A 293 1.22 3.50 8.28
N ILE A 294 0.48 2.39 8.10
CA ILE A 294 -0.54 2.29 7.05
C ILE A 294 -1.57 3.41 7.19
N LYS A 295 -2.05 3.66 8.41
CA LYS A 295 -3.04 4.72 8.69
C LYS A 295 -2.52 6.11 8.34
N ASP A 296 -1.24 6.38 8.53
CA ASP A 296 -0.64 7.68 8.25
C ASP A 296 -0.62 8.01 6.74
N TYR A 297 -0.56 7.01 5.85
CA TYR A 297 -0.60 7.20 4.39
C TYR A 297 -2.03 7.34 3.83
N ILE A 298 -3.07 6.87 4.54
CA ILE A 298 -4.46 6.91 4.07
C ILE A 298 -4.91 8.32 3.63
N PRO A 299 -4.65 9.40 4.38
CA PRO A 299 -5.07 10.75 4.00
C PRO A 299 -4.43 11.26 2.70
N TYR A 300 -3.25 10.75 2.35
CA TYR A 300 -2.54 11.13 1.12
C TYR A 300 -3.02 10.35 -0.09
N ALA A 301 -3.47 9.11 0.12
CA ALA A 301 -3.95 8.25 -0.95
C ALA A 301 -5.16 8.83 -1.72
N VAL A 302 -5.96 9.72 -1.09
CA VAL A 302 -7.11 10.37 -1.76
C VAL A 302 -6.72 11.42 -2.78
N GLU A 303 -5.50 11.94 -2.72
CA GLU A 303 -4.95 12.90 -3.66
C GLU A 303 -4.18 12.20 -4.79
N PHE A 304 -3.90 10.92 -4.65
CA PHE A 304 -3.15 10.15 -5.63
C PHE A 304 -3.97 9.92 -6.91
N SER A 305 -3.37 10.25 -8.06
CA SER A 305 -3.90 9.88 -9.38
C SER A 305 -3.18 8.64 -9.90
N ILE A 306 -3.95 7.71 -10.47
CA ILE A 306 -3.38 6.52 -11.12
C ILE A 306 -2.46 6.87 -12.30
N ASP A 307 -2.61 8.04 -12.88
CA ASP A 307 -1.74 8.54 -13.96
C ASP A 307 -0.30 8.81 -13.47
N ASN A 308 -0.11 8.92 -12.15
CA ASN A 308 1.19 9.08 -11.50
C ASN A 308 1.80 7.72 -11.07
N LEU A 309 1.17 6.59 -11.43
CA LEU A 309 1.72 5.27 -11.21
C LEU A 309 2.58 4.83 -12.38
N GLN A 310 3.87 4.73 -12.16
CA GLN A 310 4.83 4.16 -13.09
C GLN A 310 4.94 2.64 -12.89
N THR A 311 4.86 1.86 -13.96
CA THR A 311 4.92 0.39 -13.85
C THR A 311 5.94 -0.21 -14.80
N GLY A 312 6.63 -1.28 -14.36
CA GLY A 312 7.62 -1.96 -15.18
C GLY A 312 7.85 -3.41 -14.77
N THR A 313 8.73 -4.07 -15.50
CA THR A 313 9.30 -5.38 -15.16
C THR A 313 10.81 -5.23 -15.10
N LEU A 314 11.44 -5.79 -14.06
CA LEU A 314 12.90 -5.78 -13.95
C LEU A 314 13.51 -6.39 -15.23
N PRO A 315 14.37 -5.66 -15.95
CA PRO A 315 14.92 -6.10 -17.23
C PRO A 315 15.71 -7.41 -17.15
N GLY A 316 15.65 -8.20 -18.21
CA GLY A 316 16.37 -9.47 -18.33
C GLY A 316 15.75 -10.36 -19.42
N GLU A 317 16.26 -11.57 -19.54
CA GLU A 317 15.82 -12.53 -20.54
C GLU A 317 15.62 -13.94 -19.96
N PRO A 318 14.62 -14.70 -20.44
CA PRO A 318 14.49 -16.10 -20.10
C PRO A 318 15.57 -16.93 -20.83
N LYS A 319 16.24 -17.83 -20.11
CA LYS A 319 17.29 -18.68 -20.66
C LYS A 319 17.29 -20.06 -20.02
N GLU A 320 17.42 -21.11 -20.82
CA GLU A 320 17.62 -22.43 -20.30
C GLU A 320 19.11 -22.67 -19.98
N MET A 321 19.40 -22.98 -18.72
CA MET A 321 20.73 -23.22 -18.21
C MET A 321 20.73 -24.49 -17.36
N ASN A 322 21.62 -25.42 -17.64
CA ASN A 322 21.73 -26.68 -16.90
C ASN A 322 20.39 -27.46 -16.81
N GLY A 323 19.56 -27.41 -17.87
CA GLY A 323 18.25 -28.07 -17.91
C GLY A 323 17.17 -27.37 -17.06
N VAL A 324 17.42 -26.15 -16.60
CA VAL A 324 16.47 -25.32 -15.84
C VAL A 324 16.21 -24.01 -16.57
N TRP A 325 14.95 -23.65 -16.74
CA TRP A 325 14.58 -22.34 -17.25
C TRP A 325 14.74 -21.29 -16.14
N LEU A 326 15.56 -20.28 -16.41
CA LEU A 326 15.88 -19.17 -15.53
C LEU A 326 15.50 -17.86 -16.21
N TYR A 327 15.29 -16.81 -15.45
CA TYR A 327 15.28 -15.44 -15.93
C TYR A 327 16.59 -14.78 -15.46
N LEU A 328 17.45 -14.43 -16.41
CA LEU A 328 18.72 -13.75 -16.14
C LEU A 328 18.49 -12.25 -16.25
N THR A 329 18.74 -11.52 -15.17
CA THR A 329 18.65 -10.05 -15.15
C THR A 329 19.67 -9.42 -16.09
N ASP A 330 19.27 -8.36 -16.77
CA ASP A 330 20.19 -7.41 -17.40
C ASP A 330 20.57 -6.38 -16.34
N ASP A 331 21.73 -6.54 -15.74
CA ASP A 331 22.15 -5.75 -14.59
C ASP A 331 22.26 -4.26 -14.92
N ASP A 332 22.68 -3.92 -16.14
CA ASP A 332 22.82 -2.54 -16.59
C ASP A 332 21.44 -1.84 -16.70
N GLU A 333 20.52 -2.46 -17.42
CA GLU A 333 19.17 -1.92 -17.58
C GLU A 333 18.36 -1.99 -16.28
N ALA A 334 18.62 -3.00 -15.44
CA ALA A 334 18.01 -3.09 -14.11
C ALA A 334 18.47 -1.92 -13.21
N GLN A 335 19.77 -1.61 -13.21
CA GLN A 335 20.31 -0.48 -12.44
C GLN A 335 19.77 0.87 -12.92
N LYS A 336 19.58 1.07 -14.24
CA LYS A 336 18.91 2.26 -14.79
C LYS A 336 17.48 2.36 -14.33
N MET A 337 16.71 1.26 -14.42
CA MET A 337 15.32 1.22 -13.96
C MET A 337 15.20 1.51 -12.46
N ILE A 338 16.04 0.94 -11.62
CA ILE A 338 16.04 1.21 -10.17
C ILE A 338 16.38 2.67 -9.88
N ALA A 339 17.36 3.25 -10.59
CA ALA A 339 17.69 4.68 -10.46
C ALA A 339 16.47 5.58 -10.77
N GLU A 340 15.81 5.32 -11.88
CA GLU A 340 14.63 6.09 -12.31
C GLU A 340 13.42 5.90 -11.36
N TYR A 341 13.04 4.64 -11.07
CA TYR A 341 11.77 4.30 -10.41
C TYR A 341 11.80 4.47 -8.89
N PHE A 342 12.98 4.32 -8.26
CA PHE A 342 13.12 4.31 -6.80
C PHE A 342 13.92 5.48 -6.25
N PHE A 343 14.80 6.06 -7.05
CA PHE A 343 15.61 7.20 -6.64
C PHE A 343 15.23 8.49 -7.36
N ASP A 344 14.19 8.49 -8.22
CA ASP A 344 13.76 9.67 -9.01
C ASP A 344 14.95 10.31 -9.76
N CYS A 345 15.85 9.49 -10.29
CA CYS A 345 16.95 9.92 -11.11
C CYS A 345 16.49 10.19 -12.56
N PRO A 346 17.08 11.17 -13.26
CA PRO A 346 16.70 11.46 -14.63
C PRO A 346 17.12 10.34 -15.58
N LYS A 347 16.38 10.17 -16.66
CA LYS A 347 16.85 9.38 -17.81
C LYS A 347 17.96 10.11 -18.53
N GLU A 348 18.82 9.37 -19.23
CA GLU A 348 19.93 9.94 -19.98
C GLU A 348 19.46 11.03 -20.97
N GLU A 349 18.36 10.80 -21.66
CA GLU A 349 17.72 11.73 -22.60
C GLU A 349 17.13 13.01 -21.95
N GLU A 350 16.94 13.01 -20.65
CA GLU A 350 16.41 14.13 -19.86
C GLU A 350 17.53 15.04 -19.30
N ILE A 351 18.80 14.61 -19.42
CA ILE A 351 19.95 15.36 -18.89
C ILE A 351 20.20 16.62 -19.73
N THR A 352 20.09 17.76 -19.08
CA THR A 352 20.26 19.07 -19.72
C THR A 352 21.47 19.87 -19.21
N ASN A 353 22.16 19.39 -18.17
CA ASN A 353 23.32 20.02 -17.56
C ASN A 353 24.63 19.30 -17.96
N GLU A 354 25.77 19.98 -17.81
CA GLU A 354 27.10 19.45 -18.12
C GLU A 354 27.75 18.69 -16.96
N MET A 355 26.98 18.39 -15.89
CA MET A 355 27.52 17.65 -14.75
C MET A 355 27.82 16.20 -15.15
N PRO A 356 28.91 15.60 -14.63
CA PRO A 356 29.26 14.21 -14.93
C PRO A 356 28.14 13.23 -14.59
N THR A 357 28.04 12.19 -15.40
CA THR A 357 27.12 11.07 -15.20
C THR A 357 27.74 10.02 -14.28
N LEU A 358 26.91 9.49 -13.35
CA LEU A 358 27.37 8.60 -12.29
C LEU A 358 26.65 7.25 -12.29
N GLN A 359 27.41 6.21 -11.99
CA GLN A 359 26.91 4.93 -11.46
C GLN A 359 27.29 4.85 -9.97
N ILE A 360 26.38 4.45 -9.10
CA ILE A 360 26.64 4.27 -7.67
C ILE A 360 26.35 2.81 -7.30
N LEU A 361 27.39 2.13 -6.81
CA LEU A 361 27.33 0.72 -6.46
C LEU A 361 27.61 0.52 -4.96
N ASN A 362 26.73 -0.21 -4.27
CA ASN A 362 26.93 -0.62 -2.90
C ASN A 362 27.72 -1.93 -2.81
N GLY A 363 28.94 -1.86 -2.33
CA GLY A 363 29.81 -3.01 -2.06
C GLY A 363 29.79 -3.49 -0.60
N THR A 364 28.74 -3.13 0.16
CA THR A 364 28.59 -3.49 1.58
C THR A 364 27.39 -4.41 1.79
N SER A 365 27.11 -4.76 3.04
CA SER A 365 25.88 -5.46 3.45
C SER A 365 24.81 -4.52 3.99
N ASP A 366 25.11 -3.23 4.06
CA ASP A 366 24.21 -2.20 4.56
C ASP A 366 23.59 -1.47 3.37
N PHE A 367 22.38 -1.85 3.04
CA PHE A 367 21.65 -1.27 1.91
C PHE A 367 21.29 0.20 2.11
N SER A 368 21.22 0.69 3.36
CA SER A 368 20.91 2.11 3.63
C SER A 368 21.98 3.06 3.10
N LYS A 369 23.21 2.59 2.92
CA LYS A 369 24.32 3.40 2.40
C LYS A 369 24.14 3.81 0.95
N LEU A 370 23.49 2.99 0.14
CA LEU A 370 23.23 3.33 -1.26
C LEU A 370 22.35 4.58 -1.35
N GLU A 371 21.23 4.58 -0.64
CA GLU A 371 20.29 5.70 -0.60
C GLU A 371 20.97 6.98 -0.08
N GLU A 372 21.73 6.88 1.00
CA GLU A 372 22.50 8.01 1.57
C GLU A 372 23.44 8.62 0.54
N VAL A 373 24.21 7.80 -0.17
CA VAL A 373 25.20 8.27 -1.16
C VAL A 373 24.50 8.84 -2.38
N VAL A 374 23.46 8.20 -2.89
CA VAL A 374 22.64 8.71 -3.99
C VAL A 374 22.13 10.12 -3.68
N ASN A 375 21.55 10.31 -2.50
CA ASN A 375 21.03 11.62 -2.09
C ASN A 375 22.12 12.67 -1.98
N LYS A 376 23.30 12.35 -1.45
CA LYS A 376 24.44 13.29 -1.40
C LYS A 376 24.85 13.82 -2.78
N TYR A 377 24.89 12.95 -3.79
CA TYR A 377 25.26 13.38 -5.14
C TYR A 377 24.11 14.12 -5.85
N LYS A 378 22.85 13.70 -5.65
CA LYS A 378 21.66 14.42 -6.16
C LYS A 378 21.59 15.86 -5.63
N GLU A 379 21.81 16.07 -4.32
CA GLU A 379 21.84 17.40 -3.69
C GLU A 379 22.93 18.31 -4.27
N LYS A 380 23.99 17.75 -4.83
CA LYS A 380 25.07 18.47 -5.53
C LYS A 380 24.83 18.65 -7.03
N GLY A 381 23.70 18.14 -7.54
CA GLY A 381 23.28 18.30 -8.94
C GLY A 381 23.93 17.34 -9.93
N TYR A 382 24.55 16.24 -9.47
CA TYR A 382 25.10 15.21 -10.34
C TYR A 382 24.01 14.37 -10.99
N ASN A 383 24.29 13.90 -12.22
CA ASN A 383 23.40 13.05 -12.99
C ASN A 383 23.66 11.58 -12.66
N ILE A 384 22.81 10.95 -11.86
CA ILE A 384 22.92 9.54 -11.52
C ILE A 384 22.09 8.75 -12.51
N LEU A 385 22.74 7.89 -13.32
CA LEU A 385 22.08 7.05 -14.32
C LEU A 385 21.87 5.61 -13.86
N LYS A 386 22.73 5.11 -13.00
CA LYS A 386 22.71 3.70 -12.56
C LYS A 386 22.92 3.60 -11.07
N VAL A 387 22.13 2.77 -10.39
CA VAL A 387 22.32 2.40 -8.99
C VAL A 387 22.15 0.90 -8.80
N GLY A 388 22.94 0.31 -7.88
CA GLY A 388 22.84 -1.13 -7.60
C GLY A 388 23.87 -1.61 -6.60
N ASN A 389 24.10 -2.93 -6.58
CA ASN A 389 25.10 -3.58 -5.76
C ASN A 389 26.30 -4.03 -6.62
N THR A 390 27.42 -4.27 -5.97
CA THR A 390 28.54 -5.02 -6.56
C THR A 390 28.32 -6.52 -6.38
N ASP A 391 28.84 -7.35 -7.30
CA ASP A 391 28.74 -8.80 -7.20
C ASP A 391 29.41 -9.38 -5.93
N THR A 392 30.40 -8.67 -5.43
CA THR A 392 31.15 -9.05 -4.22
C THR A 392 31.36 -7.87 -3.30
N LYS A 393 31.44 -8.13 -2.00
CA LYS A 393 31.71 -7.09 -1.01
C LYS A 393 33.05 -6.42 -1.21
N VAL A 394 33.07 -5.10 -1.13
CA VAL A 394 34.25 -4.24 -1.35
C VAL A 394 34.72 -3.69 -0.01
N LYS A 395 36.01 -3.82 0.27
CA LYS A 395 36.59 -3.35 1.54
C LYS A 395 36.76 -1.83 1.58
N GLN A 396 37.17 -1.24 0.46
CA GLN A 396 37.57 0.17 0.39
C GLN A 396 36.68 0.92 -0.60
N THR A 397 36.19 2.06 -0.18
CA THR A 397 35.44 3.00 -1.02
C THR A 397 36.33 3.55 -2.13
N LYS A 398 35.82 3.61 -3.35
CA LYS A 398 36.57 4.05 -4.52
C LYS A 398 35.72 4.80 -5.53
N VAL A 399 36.43 5.69 -6.26
CA VAL A 399 35.88 6.45 -7.39
C VAL A 399 36.65 6.00 -8.63
N THR A 400 35.96 5.40 -9.57
CA THR A 400 36.55 4.93 -10.83
C THR A 400 36.21 5.92 -11.94
N ASN A 401 37.22 6.57 -12.53
CA ASN A 401 37.04 7.46 -13.69
C ASN A 401 36.97 6.61 -14.98
N ARG A 402 35.92 6.75 -15.76
CA ARG A 402 35.61 5.96 -16.95
C ARG A 402 35.87 6.71 -18.26
N THR A 403 35.77 8.05 -18.27
CA THR A 403 35.79 8.87 -19.50
C THR A 403 36.94 9.88 -19.57
N LYS A 404 37.99 9.71 -18.79
CA LYS A 404 39.17 10.59 -18.77
C LYS A 404 38.88 12.04 -18.30
N GLN A 405 37.84 12.19 -17.44
CA GLN A 405 37.60 13.47 -16.77
C GLN A 405 38.82 13.98 -16.00
N THR A 406 38.91 15.29 -15.82
CA THR A 406 40.07 15.92 -15.20
C THR A 406 40.28 15.48 -13.75
N SER A 407 41.52 15.65 -13.26
CA SER A 407 41.84 15.36 -11.86
C SER A 407 41.08 16.23 -10.87
N GLU A 408 40.71 17.45 -11.27
CA GLU A 408 39.93 18.39 -10.46
C GLU A 408 38.50 17.84 -10.24
N VAL A 409 37.83 17.40 -11.31
CA VAL A 409 36.50 16.75 -11.23
C VAL A 409 36.53 15.46 -10.40
N GLN A 410 37.60 14.66 -10.55
CA GLN A 410 37.78 13.46 -9.73
C GLN A 410 37.87 13.74 -8.24
N GLU A 411 38.62 14.78 -7.84
CA GLU A 411 38.76 15.16 -6.41
C GLU A 411 37.44 15.76 -5.87
N GLN A 412 36.70 16.51 -6.69
CA GLN A 412 35.39 17.04 -6.31
C GLN A 412 34.41 15.88 -6.00
N ILE A 413 34.31 14.89 -6.91
CA ILE A 413 33.45 13.71 -6.72
C ILE A 413 33.88 12.94 -5.47
N LYS A 414 35.17 12.70 -5.31
CA LYS A 414 35.72 11.97 -4.16
C LYS A 414 35.39 12.66 -2.83
N SER A 415 35.49 13.99 -2.75
CA SER A 415 35.23 14.75 -1.53
C SER A 415 33.80 14.64 -1.02
N ILE A 416 32.82 14.34 -1.91
CA ILE A 416 31.41 14.16 -1.54
C ILE A 416 31.19 12.85 -0.77
N ILE A 417 31.87 11.78 -1.18
CA ILE A 417 31.70 10.48 -0.53
C ILE A 417 32.65 10.33 0.66
N LYS A 418 33.96 10.50 0.43
CA LYS A 418 35.00 10.32 1.45
C LYS A 418 36.36 10.77 0.95
N ASP A 419 37.03 11.66 1.66
CA ASP A 419 38.34 12.17 1.27
C ASP A 419 39.41 11.09 1.10
N THR A 420 39.29 9.96 1.82
CA THR A 420 40.21 8.81 1.73
C THR A 420 39.80 7.79 0.67
N ALA A 421 38.73 8.02 -0.10
CA ALA A 421 38.33 7.11 -1.16
C ALA A 421 39.45 6.98 -2.20
N LYS A 422 39.65 5.76 -2.70
CA LYS A 422 40.66 5.48 -3.71
C LYS A 422 40.18 5.93 -5.09
N ILE A 423 41.02 6.69 -5.82
CA ILE A 423 40.76 7.00 -7.21
C ILE A 423 41.39 5.91 -8.07
N GLU A 424 40.61 5.33 -8.97
CA GLU A 424 41.06 4.32 -9.94
C GLU A 424 40.71 4.79 -11.37
N LYS A 425 41.55 4.42 -12.33
CA LYS A 425 41.22 4.54 -13.74
C LYS A 425 40.50 3.27 -14.18
N GLY A 426 39.27 3.39 -14.65
CA GLY A 426 38.51 2.31 -15.21
C GLY A 426 38.85 2.01 -16.67
N LYS A 427 38.28 0.97 -17.21
CA LYS A 427 38.14 0.83 -18.66
C LYS A 427 37.14 1.91 -19.10
N ASP A 428 37.39 2.47 -20.29
CA ASP A 428 36.43 3.42 -20.88
C ASP A 428 35.07 2.70 -20.95
N ASN A 429 34.10 3.25 -20.23
CA ASN A 429 32.71 2.83 -20.28
C ASN A 429 31.96 4.02 -20.88
N GLU A 430 31.16 3.74 -21.86
CA GLU A 430 30.52 4.72 -22.68
C GLU A 430 29.25 5.31 -22.03
N ASP A 431 28.71 4.60 -20.99
CA ASP A 431 27.42 4.97 -20.40
C ASP A 431 27.52 5.95 -19.24
N VAL A 432 28.64 5.96 -18.49
CA VAL A 432 28.81 6.85 -17.33
C VAL A 432 30.24 7.37 -17.21
N ASP A 433 30.40 8.60 -16.74
CA ASP A 433 31.71 9.22 -16.52
C ASP A 433 32.45 8.62 -15.32
N PHE A 434 31.71 8.34 -14.24
CA PHE A 434 32.29 7.77 -13.01
C PHE A 434 31.44 6.65 -12.42
N THR A 435 32.13 5.67 -11.86
CA THR A 435 31.53 4.68 -10.96
C THR A 435 32.01 4.93 -9.54
N ILE A 436 31.08 5.19 -8.63
CA ILE A 436 31.32 5.28 -7.19
C ILE A 436 30.99 3.92 -6.57
N THR A 437 31.99 3.28 -5.93
CA THR A 437 31.77 2.03 -5.23
C THR A 437 31.92 2.27 -3.74
N ILE A 438 30.85 2.04 -2.99
CA ILE A 438 30.79 2.19 -1.55
C ILE A 438 31.46 0.94 -0.94
N GLY A 439 32.51 1.13 -0.15
CA GLY A 439 33.21 0.07 0.58
C GLY A 439 32.78 -0.06 2.02
N GLN A 440 33.25 -1.11 2.68
CA GLN A 440 33.00 -1.36 4.12
C GLN A 440 33.58 -0.26 5.02
N ASP A 441 34.54 0.52 4.51
CA ASP A 441 35.19 1.64 5.21
C ASP A 441 34.39 2.95 5.14
N TYR A 442 33.26 3.00 4.43
CA TYR A 442 32.32 4.14 4.39
C TYR A 442 31.37 4.13 5.61
#